data_2cacb33e14169666d7078c8eb687d1d7
#
_entry.id   2cacb33e14169666d7078c8eb687d1d7
#
_cell.length_a   1.000
_cell.length_b   1.000
_cell.length_c   1.000
_cell.angle_alpha   90.00
_cell.angle_beta   90.00
_cell.angle_gamma   90.00
#
_symmetry.space_group_name_H-M   'P 1'
#
loop_
_entity.id
_entity.type
_entity.pdbx_description
1 polymer ?
#
loop_
_entity_poly.entity_id
_entity_poly.type
_entity_poly.pdbx_seq_one_letter_code
_entity_poly.pdbx_strand_id
1 'polypeptide(L)'
;MRDDYGRLLDTRADELGRIRAGGDAGEIGGLDIVPTRVVSLFSGPVKLDDKGEARIAFDIPDFIGQLRLMAVAYDKSRVGSGEQRLFVRDAVTADVVLPRFLAPKDLGRVALSLHNVDGQAGDYRVTLTATGSVSLERSVTETRRLAANQRELLTWPLRAGEAGFGKVTVAVQGPGNFAVQREWDIQVRPAQTPSAVDTVARLAPGSEATVDRNV
;
A
#
# COMPACT_ATOMS: atom_id res chain seq x y z
N MET A 1 42.93 12.54 3.47
CA MET A 1 41.79 13.43 3.55
C MET A 1 40.60 12.54 3.98
N ARG A 2 40.13 12.62 5.22
CA ARG A 2 39.00 11.85 5.69
C ARG A 2 37.74 12.54 5.17
N ASP A 3 36.93 11.78 4.46
CA ASP A 3 35.62 12.22 4.04
C ASP A 3 34.71 12.20 5.25
N ASP A 4 34.37 13.37 5.77
CA ASP A 4 33.52 13.53 6.96
C ASP A 4 32.03 13.23 6.68
N TYR A 5 31.67 13.03 5.43
CA TYR A 5 30.38 12.52 5.02
C TYR A 5 30.50 11.00 4.83
N GLY A 6 30.10 10.25 5.84
CA GLY A 6 30.13 8.79 5.82
C GLY A 6 29.73 8.25 4.45
N ARG A 7 30.49 7.32 3.91
CA ARG A 7 30.38 6.78 2.56
C ARG A 7 28.94 6.40 2.24
N LEU A 8 28.35 7.14 1.34
CA LEU A 8 27.02 6.87 0.78
C LEU A 8 27.02 5.63 -0.15
N LEU A 9 28.21 5.17 -0.55
CA LEU A 9 28.38 4.02 -1.43
C LEU A 9 29.36 3.03 -0.78
N ASP A 10 28.95 1.80 -0.61
CA ASP A 10 29.85 0.71 -0.23
C ASP A 10 30.47 0.14 -1.52
N THR A 11 31.71 0.55 -1.80
CA THR A 11 32.45 0.12 -2.99
C THR A 11 33.05 -1.28 -2.87
N ARG A 12 32.80 -1.99 -1.77
CA ARG A 12 33.28 -3.36 -1.55
C ARG A 12 32.26 -4.45 -1.88
N ALA A 13 31.05 -4.07 -2.25
CA ALA A 13 30.07 -5.04 -2.74
C ALA A 13 30.36 -5.30 -4.22
N ASP A 14 30.56 -6.54 -4.59
CA ASP A 14 30.73 -7.03 -5.98
C ASP A 14 29.48 -6.84 -6.84
N GLU A 15 28.46 -6.21 -6.31
CA GLU A 15 27.25 -5.80 -6.98
C GLU A 15 27.11 -4.28 -6.88
N LEU A 16 26.83 -3.66 -8.01
CA LEU A 16 26.49 -2.24 -8.22
C LEU A 16 25.95 -1.56 -6.95
N GLY A 17 26.76 -0.70 -6.37
CA GLY A 17 26.66 -0.07 -5.07
C GLY A 17 25.24 0.11 -4.51
N ARG A 18 24.98 -0.51 -3.40
CA ARG A 18 23.74 -0.27 -2.63
C ARG A 18 23.82 1.12 -2.01
N ILE A 19 22.88 1.97 -2.39
CA ILE A 19 22.66 3.25 -1.70
C ILE A 19 22.17 2.93 -0.29
N ARG A 20 22.99 3.18 0.72
CA ARG A 20 22.56 3.21 2.11
C ARG A 20 21.96 4.58 2.37
N ALA A 21 20.65 4.67 2.43
CA ALA A 21 19.98 5.81 3.04
C ALA A 21 20.33 5.81 4.53
N GLY A 22 21.11 6.81 4.97
CA GLY A 22 21.41 7.01 6.38
C GLY A 22 20.14 7.39 7.12
N GLY A 23 19.82 6.66 8.16
CA GLY A 23 18.68 6.84 9.04
C GLY A 23 18.03 5.50 9.30
N ASP A 24 18.22 5.01 10.50
CA ASP A 24 17.54 3.89 11.14
C ASP A 24 17.10 2.77 10.17
N ALA A 25 18.05 1.87 9.87
CA ALA A 25 17.78 0.64 9.11
C ALA A 25 17.08 -0.43 9.98
N GLY A 26 16.40 0.00 11.04
CA GLY A 26 15.45 -0.78 11.78
C GLY A 26 14.17 -0.86 10.98
N GLU A 27 13.99 -2.00 10.31
CA GLU A 27 12.72 -2.47 9.75
C GLU A 27 11.84 -1.35 9.16
N ILE A 28 12.12 -0.96 7.92
CA ILE A 28 11.10 -0.37 7.08
C ILE A 28 10.11 -1.50 6.78
N GLY A 29 9.32 -1.86 7.79
CA GLY A 29 8.13 -2.66 7.61
C GLY A 29 7.18 -1.86 6.74
N GLY A 30 7.03 -2.31 5.49
CA GLY A 30 5.91 -1.94 4.67
C GLY A 30 5.74 -0.45 4.37
N LEU A 31 6.72 0.20 3.76
CA LEU A 31 6.33 1.16 2.74
C LEU A 31 5.63 0.32 1.68
N ASP A 32 4.31 0.42 1.62
CA ASP A 32 3.52 -0.03 0.49
C ASP A 32 3.93 0.88 -0.69
N ILE A 33 5.11 0.58 -1.21
CA ILE A 33 5.54 1.10 -2.50
C ILE A 33 4.56 0.43 -3.44
N VAL A 34 3.56 1.17 -3.91
CA VAL A 34 2.69 0.69 -4.99
C VAL A 34 3.64 0.20 -6.08
N PRO A 35 3.82 -1.12 -6.23
CA PRO A 35 4.80 -1.62 -7.17
C PRO A 35 4.35 -1.15 -8.54
N THR A 36 5.18 -0.37 -9.23
CA THR A 36 4.92 0.01 -10.61
C THR A 36 4.92 -1.28 -11.42
N ARG A 37 3.75 -1.83 -11.65
CA ARG A 37 3.60 -3.03 -12.48
C ARG A 37 3.75 -2.63 -13.94
N VAL A 38 4.76 -3.19 -14.58
CA VAL A 38 4.89 -3.10 -16.03
C VAL A 38 4.02 -4.21 -16.64
N VAL A 39 3.03 -3.80 -17.44
CA VAL A 39 2.19 -4.75 -18.21
C VAL A 39 2.71 -4.80 -19.63
N SER A 40 3.16 -5.97 -20.06
CA SER A 40 3.59 -6.25 -21.43
C SER A 40 2.90 -7.53 -21.89
N LEU A 41 1.98 -7.39 -22.84
CA LEU A 41 1.20 -8.49 -23.40
C LEU A 41 1.43 -8.56 -24.90
N PHE A 42 1.54 -9.76 -25.43
CA PHE A 42 1.78 -9.99 -26.86
C PHE A 42 0.95 -11.18 -27.35
N SER A 43 0.20 -10.97 -28.44
CA SER A 43 -0.68 -12.00 -29.01
C SER A 43 0.05 -12.98 -29.95
N GLY A 44 1.27 -12.64 -30.35
CA GLY A 44 1.88 -13.30 -31.52
C GLY A 44 1.24 -12.86 -32.84
N PRO A 45 1.70 -13.44 -33.98
CA PRO A 45 1.11 -13.21 -35.30
C PRO A 45 -0.30 -13.80 -35.41
N VAL A 46 -1.24 -13.00 -35.87
CA VAL A 46 -2.64 -13.40 -36.06
C VAL A 46 -3.00 -13.17 -37.53
N LYS A 47 -3.69 -14.12 -38.16
CA LYS A 47 -4.21 -13.94 -39.50
C LYS A 47 -5.47 -13.09 -39.49
N LEU A 48 -5.55 -12.16 -40.42
CA LEU A 48 -6.76 -11.40 -40.66
C LEU A 48 -7.80 -12.28 -41.40
N ASP A 49 -9.06 -11.99 -41.17
CA ASP A 49 -10.17 -12.60 -41.90
C ASP A 49 -10.32 -12.03 -43.33
N ASP A 50 -11.32 -12.49 -44.07
CA ASP A 50 -11.58 -12.03 -45.42
C ASP A 50 -11.98 -10.56 -45.53
N LYS A 51 -12.34 -9.94 -44.39
CA LYS A 51 -12.65 -8.52 -44.29
C LYS A 51 -11.45 -7.67 -43.87
N GLY A 52 -10.31 -8.32 -43.59
CA GLY A 52 -9.12 -7.68 -43.10
C GLY A 52 -9.17 -7.37 -41.61
N GLU A 53 -9.98 -8.08 -40.83
CA GLU A 53 -10.15 -7.88 -39.41
C GLU A 53 -9.56 -9.02 -38.59
N ALA A 54 -9.10 -8.73 -37.34
CA ALA A 54 -8.76 -9.73 -36.36
C ALA A 54 -9.26 -9.28 -34.99
N ARG A 55 -9.72 -10.22 -34.17
CA ARG A 55 -10.04 -9.99 -32.75
C ARG A 55 -9.02 -10.65 -31.88
N ILE A 56 -8.45 -9.85 -30.99
CA ILE A 56 -7.45 -10.30 -30.04
C ILE A 56 -7.93 -9.89 -28.64
N ALA A 57 -8.03 -10.85 -27.73
CA ALA A 57 -8.36 -10.60 -26.35
C ALA A 57 -7.09 -10.64 -25.50
N PHE A 58 -6.96 -9.71 -24.61
CA PHE A 58 -5.91 -9.70 -23.59
C PHE A 58 -6.55 -9.63 -22.20
N ASP A 59 -6.13 -10.51 -21.32
CA ASP A 59 -6.46 -10.41 -19.90
C ASP A 59 -5.47 -9.44 -19.24
N ILE A 60 -5.96 -8.26 -18.89
CA ILE A 60 -5.16 -7.25 -18.24
C ILE A 60 -5.13 -7.60 -16.75
N PRO A 61 -3.93 -7.81 -16.14
CA PRO A 61 -3.83 -8.04 -14.71
C PRO A 61 -4.28 -6.80 -13.93
N ASP A 62 -4.36 -6.92 -12.60
CA ASP A 62 -4.64 -5.77 -11.73
C ASP A 62 -3.60 -4.66 -11.97
N PHE A 63 -4.04 -3.63 -12.70
CA PHE A 63 -3.22 -2.54 -13.19
C PHE A 63 -4.03 -1.25 -13.26
N ILE A 64 -3.48 -0.18 -12.75
CA ILE A 64 -4.05 1.16 -12.87
C ILE A 64 -3.04 2.02 -13.61
N GLY A 65 -3.44 2.58 -14.75
CA GLY A 65 -2.54 3.41 -15.53
C GLY A 65 -2.92 3.49 -17.00
N GLN A 66 -1.98 3.91 -17.83
CA GLN A 66 -2.15 4.03 -19.27
C GLN A 66 -1.44 2.87 -19.98
N LEU A 67 -2.18 2.14 -20.79
CA LEU A 67 -1.66 1.14 -21.71
C LEU A 67 -1.53 1.74 -23.11
N ARG A 68 -0.48 1.32 -23.82
CA ARG A 68 -0.28 1.63 -25.23
C ARG A 68 -0.49 0.36 -26.01
N LEU A 69 -1.57 0.31 -26.77
CA LEU A 69 -1.85 -0.74 -27.74
C LEU A 69 -1.09 -0.41 -29.02
N MET A 70 -0.33 -1.38 -29.52
CA MET A 70 0.39 -1.25 -30.78
C MET A 70 0.09 -2.46 -31.67
N ALA A 71 -0.18 -2.22 -32.92
CA ALA A 71 -0.39 -3.25 -33.92
C ALA A 71 0.49 -3.00 -35.13
N VAL A 72 1.04 -4.07 -35.70
CA VAL A 72 1.73 -4.05 -36.99
C VAL A 72 1.04 -5.05 -37.91
N ALA A 73 0.57 -4.57 -39.00
CA ALA A 73 0.00 -5.42 -40.07
C ALA A 73 0.95 -5.46 -41.26
N TYR A 74 1.11 -6.61 -41.89
CA TYR A 74 1.97 -6.76 -43.03
C TYR A 74 1.44 -7.81 -44.02
N ASP A 75 1.75 -7.61 -45.27
CA ASP A 75 1.59 -8.59 -46.36
C ASP A 75 2.93 -8.75 -47.09
N LYS A 76 2.92 -9.41 -48.22
CA LYS A 76 4.15 -9.65 -49.04
C LYS A 76 4.81 -8.35 -49.53
N SER A 77 4.10 -7.26 -49.61
CA SER A 77 4.54 -6.01 -50.24
C SER A 77 4.36 -4.76 -49.38
N ARG A 78 3.57 -4.84 -48.33
CA ARG A 78 3.17 -3.67 -47.54
C ARG A 78 3.27 -3.95 -46.05
N VAL A 79 3.61 -2.93 -45.32
CA VAL A 79 3.59 -2.92 -43.86
C VAL A 79 2.88 -1.65 -43.36
N GLY A 80 2.11 -1.78 -42.33
CA GLY A 80 1.45 -0.67 -41.64
C GLY A 80 1.50 -0.87 -40.14
N SER A 81 1.44 0.20 -39.39
CA SER A 81 1.36 0.18 -37.95
C SER A 81 0.31 1.15 -37.44
N GLY A 82 -0.24 0.82 -36.29
CA GLY A 82 -1.18 1.68 -35.58
C GLY A 82 -0.94 1.62 -34.08
N GLU A 83 -1.30 2.67 -33.39
CA GLU A 83 -1.28 2.72 -31.93
C GLU A 83 -2.52 3.38 -31.37
N GLN A 84 -2.92 2.93 -30.19
CA GLN A 84 -4.02 3.49 -29.42
C GLN A 84 -3.64 3.51 -27.94
N ARG A 85 -4.02 4.56 -27.24
CA ARG A 85 -3.87 4.65 -25.79
C ARG A 85 -5.18 4.25 -25.11
N LEU A 86 -5.05 3.41 -24.08
CA LEU A 86 -6.14 2.95 -23.26
C LEU A 86 -5.83 3.29 -21.80
N PHE A 87 -6.76 3.96 -21.13
CA PHE A 87 -6.67 4.16 -19.69
C PHE A 87 -7.36 3.00 -18.99
N VAL A 88 -6.61 2.34 -18.11
CA VAL A 88 -7.12 1.29 -17.22
C VAL A 88 -7.18 1.89 -15.83
N ARG A 89 -8.35 1.94 -15.26
CA ARG A 89 -8.58 2.45 -13.91
C ARG A 89 -9.78 1.75 -13.29
N ASP A 90 -9.80 1.72 -11.97
CA ASP A 90 -10.98 1.25 -11.27
C ASP A 90 -12.16 2.21 -11.54
N ALA A 91 -13.32 1.63 -11.78
CA ALA A 91 -14.54 2.40 -11.94
C ALA A 91 -14.89 3.20 -10.68
N VAL A 92 -14.46 2.69 -9.53
CA VAL A 92 -14.58 3.35 -8.22
C VAL A 92 -13.24 3.25 -7.50
N THR A 93 -12.71 4.38 -7.04
CA THR A 93 -11.49 4.41 -6.24
C THR A 93 -11.83 4.53 -4.76
N ALA A 94 -11.08 3.80 -3.93
CA ALA A 94 -11.19 3.80 -2.49
C ALA A 94 -9.80 4.04 -1.88
N ASP A 95 -9.50 5.32 -1.64
CA ASP A 95 -8.21 5.75 -1.12
C ASP A 95 -8.30 5.95 0.39
N VAL A 96 -7.47 5.22 1.13
CA VAL A 96 -7.44 5.27 2.60
C VAL A 96 -6.22 6.04 3.07
N VAL A 97 -6.44 6.95 4.00
CA VAL A 97 -5.39 7.69 4.69
C VAL A 97 -5.42 7.30 6.16
N LEU A 98 -4.28 6.84 6.64
CA LEU A 98 -4.03 6.40 7.99
C LEU A 98 -2.86 7.18 8.61
N PRO A 99 -2.82 7.35 9.94
CA PRO A 99 -1.61 7.76 10.62
C PRO A 99 -0.47 6.76 10.35
N ARG A 100 0.73 7.26 10.16
CA ARG A 100 1.89 6.40 9.94
C ARG A 100 2.22 5.52 11.15
N PHE A 101 1.99 6.04 12.33
CA PHE A 101 2.07 5.36 13.62
C PHE A 101 1.24 6.12 14.67
N LEU A 102 0.98 5.50 15.78
CA LEU A 102 0.32 6.11 16.95
C LEU A 102 1.14 5.82 18.20
N ALA A 103 1.01 6.65 19.22
CA ALA A 103 1.46 6.32 20.57
C ALA A 103 0.36 5.58 21.35
N PRO A 104 0.69 4.81 22.40
CA PRO A 104 -0.30 4.21 23.27
C PRO A 104 -1.34 5.24 23.78
N LYS A 105 -2.61 4.88 23.69
CA LYS A 105 -3.77 5.72 24.07
C LYS A 105 -4.06 6.90 23.14
N ASP A 106 -3.33 7.08 22.06
CA ASP A 106 -3.64 8.11 21.07
C ASP A 106 -4.98 7.86 20.39
N LEU A 107 -5.57 8.97 19.96
CA LEU A 107 -6.73 9.02 19.08
C LEU A 107 -6.30 9.51 17.70
N GLY A 108 -6.23 8.59 16.75
CA GLY A 108 -6.05 8.88 15.33
C GLY A 108 -7.38 8.92 14.58
N ARG A 109 -7.28 9.02 13.28
CA ARG A 109 -8.43 8.95 12.35
C ARG A 109 -8.08 8.10 11.15
N VAL A 110 -9.03 7.28 10.72
CA VAL A 110 -9.03 6.66 9.39
C VAL A 110 -9.87 7.55 8.49
N ALA A 111 -9.33 7.95 7.35
CA ALA A 111 -10.08 8.66 6.33
C ALA A 111 -10.15 7.81 5.06
N LEU A 112 -11.34 7.66 4.49
CA LEU A 112 -11.60 6.99 3.22
C LEU A 112 -12.15 8.01 2.23
N SER A 113 -11.43 8.23 1.14
CA SER A 113 -11.93 8.95 -0.02
C SER A 113 -12.52 7.94 -1.00
N LEU A 114 -13.82 7.92 -1.11
CA LEU A 114 -14.56 7.06 -2.04
C LEU A 114 -14.99 7.90 -3.24
N HIS A 115 -14.54 7.53 -4.44
CA HIS A 115 -14.84 8.28 -5.65
C HIS A 115 -15.36 7.34 -6.74
N ASN A 116 -16.62 7.52 -7.10
CA ASN A 116 -17.22 6.84 -8.25
C ASN A 116 -16.85 7.57 -9.53
N VAL A 117 -15.78 7.13 -10.18
CA VAL A 117 -15.23 7.78 -11.40
C VAL A 117 -16.10 7.48 -12.62
N ASP A 118 -16.30 6.18 -12.92
CA ASP A 118 -17.06 5.67 -14.07
C ASP A 118 -17.97 4.49 -13.69
N GLY A 119 -18.11 4.20 -12.39
CA GLY A 119 -18.95 3.10 -11.90
C GLY A 119 -20.44 3.46 -11.95
N GLN A 120 -21.26 2.45 -11.76
CA GLN A 120 -22.69 2.63 -11.69
C GLN A 120 -23.07 3.50 -10.48
N ALA A 121 -23.99 4.45 -10.69
CA ALA A 121 -24.60 5.17 -9.59
C ALA A 121 -25.42 4.20 -8.72
N GLY A 122 -25.28 4.30 -7.42
CA GLY A 122 -25.97 3.39 -6.51
C GLY A 122 -25.41 3.39 -5.10
N ASP A 123 -25.75 2.36 -4.34
CA ASP A 123 -25.37 2.23 -2.95
C ASP A 123 -24.07 1.45 -2.81
N TYR A 124 -23.10 2.07 -2.16
CA TYR A 124 -21.80 1.50 -1.83
C TYR A 124 -21.72 1.21 -0.34
N ARG A 125 -21.50 -0.04 0.00
CA ARG A 125 -21.35 -0.50 1.39
C ARG A 125 -19.87 -0.47 1.76
N VAL A 126 -19.54 0.31 2.76
CA VAL A 126 -18.20 0.41 3.33
C VAL A 126 -18.18 -0.34 4.65
N THR A 127 -17.24 -1.26 4.79
CA THR A 127 -16.95 -1.97 6.05
C THR A 127 -15.54 -1.64 6.47
N LEU A 128 -15.39 -1.19 7.71
CA LEU A 128 -14.09 -0.88 8.32
C LEU A 128 -13.93 -1.71 9.59
N THR A 129 -12.82 -2.41 9.68
CA THR A 129 -12.43 -3.17 10.87
C THR A 129 -11.01 -2.83 11.31
N ALA A 130 -10.74 -2.92 12.59
CA ALA A 130 -9.42 -2.76 13.17
C ALA A 130 -9.15 -3.88 14.18
N THR A 131 -7.92 -4.38 14.20
CA THR A 131 -7.49 -5.49 15.06
C THR A 131 -6.09 -5.25 15.63
N GLY A 132 -5.67 -6.06 16.60
CA GLY A 132 -4.35 -5.95 17.23
C GLY A 132 -4.27 -4.73 18.16
N SER A 133 -3.19 -3.96 18.06
CA SER A 133 -2.95 -2.80 18.90
C SER A 133 -3.77 -1.56 18.55
N VAL A 134 -4.69 -1.64 17.58
CA VAL A 134 -5.62 -0.56 17.24
C VAL A 134 -7.06 -1.06 17.27
N SER A 135 -7.98 -0.16 17.59
CA SER A 135 -9.41 -0.48 17.66
C SER A 135 -10.28 0.67 17.18
N LEU A 136 -11.45 0.32 16.68
CA LEU A 136 -12.55 1.26 16.44
C LEU A 136 -13.49 1.22 17.64
N GLU A 137 -14.17 2.32 17.92
CA GLU A 137 -15.19 2.34 18.99
C GLU A 137 -16.31 1.31 18.73
N ARG A 138 -16.59 1.06 17.46
CA ARG A 138 -17.53 0.03 16.99
C ARG A 138 -17.10 -0.41 15.60
N SER A 139 -17.47 -1.62 15.21
CA SER A 139 -17.38 -2.05 13.81
C SER A 139 -18.22 -1.12 12.94
N VAL A 140 -17.62 -0.62 11.88
CA VAL A 140 -18.28 0.29 10.96
C VAL A 140 -18.76 -0.49 9.75
N THR A 141 -20.07 -0.40 9.51
CA THR A 141 -20.68 -0.81 8.24
C THR A 141 -21.66 0.27 7.86
N GLU A 142 -21.31 1.03 6.83
CA GLU A 142 -22.10 2.16 6.37
C GLU A 142 -22.40 2.03 4.88
N THR A 143 -23.59 2.46 4.46
CA THR A 143 -23.95 2.53 3.06
C THR A 143 -23.98 3.99 2.63
N ARG A 144 -23.29 4.27 1.51
CA ARG A 144 -23.25 5.60 0.90
C ARG A 144 -23.74 5.52 -0.52
N ARG A 145 -24.65 6.41 -0.86
CA ARG A 145 -25.15 6.52 -2.24
C ARG A 145 -24.27 7.48 -3.02
N LEU A 146 -23.64 6.95 -4.07
CA LEU A 146 -22.78 7.75 -4.95
C LEU A 146 -23.41 7.83 -6.35
N ALA A 147 -23.54 9.04 -6.85
CA ALA A 147 -23.80 9.28 -8.26
C ALA A 147 -22.53 9.07 -9.09
N ALA A 148 -22.68 9.05 -10.41
CA ALA A 148 -21.54 9.05 -11.31
C ALA A 148 -20.66 10.30 -11.07
N ASN A 149 -19.35 10.14 -11.06
CA ASN A 149 -18.36 11.18 -10.80
C ASN A 149 -18.47 11.88 -9.42
N GLN A 150 -19.15 11.25 -8.47
CA GLN A 150 -19.26 11.77 -7.12
C GLN A 150 -18.13 11.25 -6.24
N ARG A 151 -17.59 12.15 -5.40
CA ARG A 151 -16.60 11.83 -4.36
C ARG A 151 -17.20 12.09 -2.98
N GLU A 152 -16.91 11.21 -2.05
CA GLU A 152 -17.28 11.36 -0.64
C GLU A 152 -16.07 11.05 0.24
N LEU A 153 -15.88 11.83 1.30
CA LEU A 153 -14.87 11.63 2.30
C LEU A 153 -15.52 11.15 3.59
N LEU A 154 -15.16 9.97 4.01
CA LEU A 154 -15.63 9.35 5.25
C LEU A 154 -14.49 9.32 6.27
N THR A 155 -14.80 9.53 7.53
CA THR A 155 -13.79 9.57 8.60
C THR A 155 -14.29 8.87 9.84
N TRP A 156 -13.41 8.09 10.46
CA TRP A 156 -13.71 7.38 11.70
C TRP A 156 -12.57 7.51 12.70
N PRO A 157 -12.87 7.61 14.01
CA PRO A 157 -11.84 7.60 15.03
C PRO A 157 -11.18 6.22 15.12
N LEU A 158 -9.86 6.21 15.27
CA LEU A 158 -9.02 5.03 15.50
C LEU A 158 -8.30 5.21 16.83
N ARG A 159 -8.51 4.29 17.76
CA ARG A 159 -7.89 4.31 19.09
C ARG A 159 -6.70 3.37 19.11
N ALA A 160 -5.57 3.88 19.59
CA ALA A 160 -4.40 3.07 19.89
C ALA A 160 -4.52 2.44 21.28
N GLY A 161 -4.19 1.15 21.34
CA GLY A 161 -4.05 0.37 22.57
C GLY A 161 -2.61 0.39 23.08
N GLU A 162 -2.11 -0.76 23.52
CA GLU A 162 -0.73 -0.94 23.94
C GLU A 162 0.23 -0.96 22.75
N ALA A 163 1.52 -0.75 23.01
CA ALA A 163 2.55 -0.81 21.98
C ALA A 163 2.55 -2.16 21.26
N GLY A 164 2.65 -2.12 19.93
CA GLY A 164 2.58 -3.33 19.09
C GLY A 164 2.10 -3.02 17.69
N PHE A 165 1.69 -4.06 16.99
CA PHE A 165 1.17 -3.96 15.63
C PHE A 165 -0.36 -4.10 15.63
N GLY A 166 -1.01 -3.28 14.84
CA GLY A 166 -2.41 -3.36 14.54
C GLY A 166 -2.64 -3.43 13.04
N LYS A 167 -3.83 -3.85 12.64
CA LYS A 167 -4.25 -3.94 11.25
C LYS A 167 -5.57 -3.24 11.07
N VAL A 168 -5.68 -2.46 10.00
CA VAL A 168 -6.92 -1.81 9.56
C VAL A 168 -7.30 -2.39 8.21
N THR A 169 -8.54 -2.89 8.10
CA THR A 169 -9.08 -3.43 6.86
C THR A 169 -10.28 -2.60 6.43
N VAL A 170 -10.27 -2.19 5.18
CA VAL A 170 -11.39 -1.50 4.53
C VAL A 170 -11.90 -2.36 3.38
N ALA A 171 -13.18 -2.67 3.39
CA ALA A 171 -13.87 -3.34 2.30
C ALA A 171 -14.97 -2.43 1.76
N VAL A 172 -15.06 -2.33 0.44
CA VAL A 172 -16.11 -1.57 -0.26
C VAL A 172 -16.78 -2.49 -1.26
N GLN A 173 -18.10 -2.56 -1.20
CA GLN A 173 -18.93 -3.30 -2.14
C GLN A 173 -19.95 -2.36 -2.77
N GLY A 174 -20.25 -2.54 -4.04
CA GLY A 174 -21.15 -1.66 -4.77
C GLY A 174 -21.85 -2.33 -5.95
N PRO A 175 -22.58 -1.56 -6.76
CA PRO A 175 -23.27 -2.05 -7.94
C PRO A 175 -22.31 -2.71 -8.95
N GLY A 176 -22.85 -3.59 -9.81
CA GLY A 176 -22.08 -4.23 -10.88
C GLY A 176 -21.02 -5.21 -10.39
N ASN A 177 -21.24 -5.85 -9.23
CA ASN A 177 -20.28 -6.74 -8.56
C ASN A 177 -18.97 -6.06 -8.16
N PHE A 178 -18.98 -4.73 -8.04
CA PHE A 178 -17.80 -4.03 -7.52
C PHE A 178 -17.51 -4.46 -6.09
N ALA A 179 -16.30 -4.94 -5.87
CA ALA A 179 -15.80 -5.29 -4.54
C ALA A 179 -14.29 -5.03 -4.49
N VAL A 180 -13.86 -4.30 -3.49
CA VAL A 180 -12.45 -4.08 -3.18
C VAL A 180 -12.24 -4.24 -1.68
N GLN A 181 -11.16 -4.90 -1.31
CA GLN A 181 -10.70 -5.00 0.07
C GLN A 181 -9.22 -4.69 0.12
N ARG A 182 -8.83 -3.89 1.09
CA ARG A 182 -7.44 -3.51 1.33
C ARG A 182 -7.13 -3.54 2.82
N GLU A 183 -5.89 -3.85 3.13
CA GLU A 183 -5.39 -3.96 4.50
C GLU A 183 -4.14 -3.10 4.66
N TRP A 184 -3.99 -2.49 5.83
CA TRP A 184 -2.82 -1.72 6.21
C TRP A 184 -2.39 -2.11 7.61
N ASP A 185 -1.10 -2.26 7.77
CA ASP A 185 -0.50 -2.42 9.08
C ASP A 185 -0.19 -1.03 9.67
N ILE A 186 -0.48 -0.87 10.96
CA ILE A 186 -0.19 0.35 11.72
C ILE A 186 0.55 -0.02 12.99
N GLN A 187 1.60 0.72 13.30
CA GLN A 187 2.40 0.48 14.48
C GLN A 187 1.98 1.43 15.59
N VAL A 188 1.77 0.88 16.80
CA VAL A 188 1.66 1.65 18.03
C VAL A 188 3.02 1.60 18.73
N ARG A 189 3.66 2.76 18.83
CA ARG A 189 5.02 2.91 19.37
C ARG A 189 5.00 3.65 20.70
N PRO A 190 5.82 3.28 21.69
CA PRO A 190 6.00 4.10 22.87
C PRO A 190 6.39 5.53 22.49
N ALA A 191 5.84 6.50 23.19
CA ALA A 191 6.16 7.93 22.98
C ALA A 191 7.58 8.29 23.42
N GLN A 192 8.18 7.45 24.24
CA GLN A 192 9.52 7.65 24.79
C GLN A 192 10.45 6.52 24.32
N THR A 193 11.69 6.89 24.05
CA THR A 193 12.75 5.92 23.80
C THR A 193 13.00 5.13 25.08
N PRO A 194 13.19 3.80 25.03
CA PRO A 194 13.58 3.02 26.18
C PRO A 194 14.85 3.62 26.79
N SER A 195 14.83 3.97 28.07
CA SER A 195 16.03 4.39 28.79
C SER A 195 16.56 3.19 29.57
N ALA A 196 17.86 2.89 29.40
CA ALA A 196 18.53 1.93 30.25
C ALA A 196 18.96 2.66 31.55
N VAL A 197 18.62 2.10 32.68
CA VAL A 197 19.14 2.55 33.99
C VAL A 197 20.16 1.51 34.42
N ASP A 198 21.43 1.90 34.40
CA ASP A 198 22.51 1.06 34.90
C ASP A 198 22.64 1.24 36.40
N THR A 199 22.47 0.19 37.18
CA THR A 199 22.70 0.18 38.61
C THR A 199 24.01 -0.57 38.89
N VAL A 200 24.99 0.16 39.43
CA VAL A 200 26.26 -0.43 39.82
C VAL A 200 26.28 -0.59 41.34
N ALA A 201 26.39 -1.81 41.81
CA ALA A 201 26.52 -2.14 43.21
C ALA A 201 27.86 -2.85 43.47
N ARG A 202 28.57 -2.47 44.57
CA ARG A 202 29.71 -3.22 45.07
C ARG A 202 29.23 -4.31 46.03
N LEU A 203 29.54 -5.54 45.68
CA LEU A 203 29.28 -6.70 46.52
C LEU A 203 30.49 -6.98 47.39
N ALA A 204 30.24 -7.16 48.68
CA ALA A 204 31.26 -7.64 49.60
C ALA A 204 31.49 -9.13 49.40
N PRO A 205 32.70 -9.69 49.66
CA PRO A 205 32.91 -11.11 49.53
C PRO A 205 31.91 -11.92 50.40
N GLY A 206 31.19 -12.85 49.72
CA GLY A 206 30.18 -13.67 50.39
C GLY A 206 28.76 -13.08 50.50
N SER A 207 28.50 -11.90 49.90
CA SER A 207 27.16 -11.31 49.83
C SER A 207 26.49 -11.67 48.48
N GLU A 208 25.16 -11.77 48.50
CA GLU A 208 24.32 -12.01 47.34
C GLU A 208 23.59 -10.71 46.95
N ALA A 209 23.43 -10.48 45.66
CA ALA A 209 22.56 -9.42 45.14
C ALA A 209 21.43 -10.03 44.35
N THR A 210 20.23 -9.60 44.66
CA THR A 210 19.04 -9.94 43.86
C THR A 210 18.87 -8.88 42.79
N VAL A 211 18.90 -9.28 41.52
CA VAL A 211 18.56 -8.42 40.39
C VAL A 211 17.06 -8.49 40.15
N ASP A 212 16.38 -7.40 40.44
CA ASP A 212 14.95 -7.30 40.17
C ASP A 212 14.75 -7.08 38.65
N ARG A 213 14.15 -8.05 37.98
CA ARG A 213 13.81 -7.95 36.57
C ARG A 213 12.43 -7.32 36.41
N ASN A 214 12.25 -6.09 36.80
CA ASN A 214 11.10 -5.31 36.38
C ASN A 214 11.46 -4.57 35.08
N VAL A 215 11.27 -5.28 33.96
CA VAL A 215 11.29 -4.71 32.60
C VAL A 215 9.87 -4.70 32.06
#